data_0e8d0e8b38423c22edebd899e4d659bf
#
_entry.id   0e8d0e8b38423c22edebd899e4d659bf
#
_cell.length_a   1.000
_cell.length_b   1.000
_cell.length_c   1.000
_cell.angle_alpha   90.00
_cell.angle_beta   90.00
_cell.angle_gamma   90.00
#
_symmetry.space_group_name_H-M   'P 1'
#
loop_
_entity.id
_entity.type
_entity.pdbx_description
1 polymer ?
#
loop_
_entity_poly.entity_id
_entity_poly.type
_entity_poly.pdbx_seq_one_letter_code
_entity_poly.pdbx_strand_id
1 'polypeptide(L)'
;MKETFRRYPIGIQNFEDLRNNDCVYIDKTALIYHLTHTNKIYFLSRPRRFGKSLLVSTLEAYFSGKKELFEGLAMEQLEKEWTVYPVLHIDFSRTKYTTIEDLQEQLNLYLSEWERTYGKNEEETSYAARLTGLLQRIYQQTGKQAVVLIDEYDAPLLDSNSDSALQGQLRTEMRKFFSPLKAQGQYLRFLFLTGISKFSQMSIFSELNNLQNISMSDDYSAICGITEQELLSQMQPDIERIAQANNETYEEACRHLKRQYDGYHFSKICEDIYNPFSLFNAFSQRDYKSFWFSTGTPTFLIEMIQRMDFSLTLLEKMEVKDEDFDKATEVITDPIPVLYQSGYLTIKGYEPLFRTYTLGYPNEEVKIGFIETLIPSYLNQPTRESNFYVVSFVRDLMKGDIEQCLLRTRSFFSSIPYDLENNQEKHYQTIFYLLFRLMGQYVDVEVKNAIGRADVVIKMPDAIYVFEFKVDGTPEEALAQINSKQYAIPYEVEHRKVVKVGVNFDSTTRTLGQWKIEYS
;
A
#
# COMPACT_ATOMS: atom_id res chain seq x y z
N MET A 1 -35.65 -5.34 -16.86
CA MET A 1 -35.38 -4.77 -15.51
C MET A 1 -34.67 -3.45 -15.70
N LYS A 2 -35.12 -2.35 -15.07
CA LYS A 2 -34.30 -1.10 -15.07
C LYS A 2 -32.99 -1.42 -14.35
N GLU A 3 -31.86 -1.28 -15.05
CA GLU A 3 -30.56 -1.32 -14.39
C GLU A 3 -30.57 -0.30 -13.26
N THR A 4 -30.54 -0.76 -12.02
CA THR A 4 -30.39 0.12 -10.87
C THR A 4 -28.93 0.57 -10.89
N PHE A 5 -28.70 1.80 -11.28
CA PHE A 5 -27.37 2.40 -11.36
C PHE A 5 -26.82 2.51 -9.92
N ARG A 6 -25.83 1.69 -9.58
CA ARG A 6 -25.13 1.78 -8.28
C ARG A 6 -24.04 2.86 -8.36
N ARG A 7 -24.03 3.75 -7.38
CA ARG A 7 -23.01 4.81 -7.27
C ARG A 7 -21.89 4.32 -6.38
N TYR A 8 -20.67 4.27 -6.91
CA TYR A 8 -19.49 3.93 -6.11
C TYR A 8 -18.89 5.20 -5.51
N PRO A 9 -18.39 5.16 -4.25
CA PRO A 9 -17.84 6.32 -3.55
C PRO A 9 -16.40 6.64 -3.99
N ILE A 10 -16.14 6.68 -5.29
CA ILE A 10 -14.81 6.97 -5.84
C ILE A 10 -14.49 8.45 -5.59
N GLY A 11 -13.49 8.69 -4.71
CA GLY A 11 -13.11 10.05 -4.32
C GLY A 11 -13.97 10.69 -3.24
N ILE A 12 -15.01 10.02 -2.74
CA ILE A 12 -15.84 10.50 -1.64
C ILE A 12 -15.22 10.01 -0.32
N GLN A 13 -14.84 10.96 0.55
CA GLN A 13 -14.25 10.68 1.86
C GLN A 13 -15.18 11.09 3.02
N ASN A 14 -16.23 11.84 2.73
CA ASN A 14 -17.20 12.31 3.69
C ASN A 14 -18.37 11.32 3.78
N PHE A 15 -18.68 10.86 5.01
CA PHE A 15 -19.75 9.88 5.27
C PHE A 15 -21.14 10.44 4.98
N GLU A 16 -21.39 11.71 5.35
CA GLU A 16 -22.66 12.39 5.09
C GLU A 16 -22.91 12.53 3.58
N ASP A 17 -21.89 12.95 2.82
CA ASP A 17 -21.99 13.04 1.35
C ASP A 17 -22.25 11.67 0.72
N LEU A 18 -21.58 10.63 1.23
CA LEU A 18 -21.75 9.26 0.77
C LEU A 18 -23.19 8.78 0.98
N ARG A 19 -23.73 8.98 2.19
CA ARG A 19 -25.09 8.57 2.54
C ARG A 19 -26.16 9.35 1.81
N ASN A 20 -26.02 10.68 1.72
CA ASN A 20 -26.97 11.57 1.06
C ASN A 20 -27.02 11.36 -0.48
N ASN A 21 -25.97 10.81 -1.06
CA ASN A 21 -25.91 10.51 -2.50
C ASN A 21 -26.22 9.04 -2.84
N ASP A 22 -26.72 8.24 -1.90
CA ASP A 22 -27.01 6.81 -2.07
C ASP A 22 -25.83 6.01 -2.67
N CYS A 23 -24.60 6.34 -2.25
CA CYS A 23 -23.42 5.61 -2.67
C CYS A 23 -23.33 4.26 -1.93
N VAL A 24 -22.66 3.31 -2.56
CA VAL A 24 -22.34 2.02 -1.93
C VAL A 24 -21.50 2.28 -0.67
N TYR A 25 -21.96 1.75 0.46
CA TYR A 25 -21.24 1.78 1.73
C TYR A 25 -21.10 0.33 2.25
N ILE A 26 -19.86 -0.09 2.49
CA ILE A 26 -19.60 -1.36 3.17
C ILE A 26 -19.67 -1.07 4.68
N ASP A 27 -20.65 -1.65 5.34
CA ASP A 27 -20.98 -1.31 6.73
C ASP A 27 -19.90 -1.77 7.72
N LYS A 28 -19.16 -0.83 8.28
CA LYS A 28 -18.17 -1.02 9.36
C LYS A 28 -18.66 -0.53 10.71
N THR A 29 -19.92 -0.10 10.79
CA THR A 29 -20.41 0.63 11.97
C THR A 29 -20.50 -0.23 13.23
N ALA A 30 -20.58 -1.56 13.11
CA ALA A 30 -20.46 -2.46 14.27
C ALA A 30 -19.07 -2.39 14.91
N LEU A 31 -18.00 -2.37 14.09
CA LEU A 31 -16.61 -2.22 14.57
C LEU A 31 -16.40 -0.82 15.16
N ILE A 32 -16.99 0.21 14.56
CA ILE A 32 -16.94 1.59 15.07
C ILE A 32 -17.63 1.69 16.41
N TYR A 33 -18.79 1.05 16.57
CA TYR A 33 -19.48 0.99 17.87
C TYR A 33 -18.59 0.35 18.94
N HIS A 34 -18.01 -0.81 18.65
CA HIS A 34 -17.09 -1.48 19.57
C HIS A 34 -15.90 -0.59 19.92
N LEU A 35 -15.28 0.06 18.92
CA LEU A 35 -14.15 0.98 19.11
C LEU A 35 -14.49 2.11 20.07
N THR A 36 -15.65 2.76 19.91
CA THR A 36 -16.07 3.93 20.72
C THR A 36 -16.50 3.58 22.15
N HIS A 37 -16.74 2.27 22.44
CA HIS A 37 -17.17 1.78 23.75
C HIS A 37 -16.11 1.01 24.53
N THR A 38 -14.95 0.71 23.89
CA THR A 38 -13.90 -0.12 24.53
C THR A 38 -12.81 0.73 25.18
N ASN A 39 -12.26 1.71 24.49
CA ASN A 39 -11.21 2.59 25.01
C ASN A 39 -11.42 4.02 24.52
N LYS A 40 -10.56 4.94 24.95
CA LYS A 40 -10.67 6.38 24.66
C LYS A 40 -9.72 6.88 23.60
N ILE A 41 -8.51 6.30 23.48
CA ILE A 41 -7.42 6.89 22.71
C ILE A 41 -6.85 5.83 21.78
N TYR A 42 -7.00 6.06 20.48
CA TYR A 42 -6.61 5.10 19.46
C TYR A 42 -5.71 5.70 18.38
N PHE A 43 -4.84 4.87 17.87
CA PHE A 43 -4.05 5.11 16.67
C PHE A 43 -4.30 4.01 15.64
N LEU A 44 -4.53 4.41 14.39
CA LEU A 44 -4.67 3.50 13.25
C LEU A 44 -3.80 3.97 12.08
N SER A 45 -2.87 3.14 11.64
CA SER A 45 -2.24 3.31 10.33
C SER A 45 -2.81 2.32 9.32
N ARG A 46 -3.05 2.79 8.10
CA ARG A 46 -3.41 1.98 6.92
C ARG A 46 -2.79 2.61 5.68
N PRO A 47 -2.49 1.84 4.66
CA PRO A 47 -2.06 2.39 3.38
C PRO A 47 -3.04 3.43 2.83
N ARG A 48 -2.59 4.19 1.85
CA ARG A 48 -3.48 5.12 1.11
C ARG A 48 -4.64 4.36 0.48
N ARG A 49 -5.81 5.03 0.35
CA ARG A 49 -7.00 4.50 -0.33
C ARG A 49 -7.75 3.36 0.38
N PHE A 50 -7.48 3.14 1.68
CA PHE A 50 -8.19 2.14 2.49
C PHE A 50 -9.43 2.66 3.21
N GLY A 51 -9.78 3.95 3.07
CA GLY A 51 -10.98 4.52 3.71
C GLY A 51 -10.76 5.08 5.11
N LYS A 52 -9.51 5.47 5.48
CA LYS A 52 -9.21 6.12 6.77
C LYS A 52 -10.04 7.39 7.01
N SER A 53 -10.03 8.30 6.04
CA SER A 53 -10.77 9.56 6.14
C SER A 53 -12.29 9.35 6.19
N LEU A 54 -12.81 8.31 5.50
CA LEU A 54 -14.20 7.91 5.62
C LEU A 54 -14.51 7.40 7.04
N LEU A 55 -13.62 6.62 7.64
CA LEU A 55 -13.76 6.18 9.04
C LEU A 55 -13.78 7.38 10.00
N VAL A 56 -12.86 8.34 9.82
CA VAL A 56 -12.83 9.59 10.63
C VAL A 56 -14.14 10.38 10.47
N SER A 57 -14.62 10.54 9.24
CA SER A 57 -15.89 11.22 8.95
C SER A 57 -17.10 10.46 9.51
N THR A 58 -17.08 9.12 9.53
CA THR A 58 -18.13 8.32 10.17
C THR A 58 -18.14 8.50 11.69
N LEU A 59 -16.95 8.53 12.32
CA LEU A 59 -16.81 8.85 13.76
C LEU A 59 -17.32 10.26 14.07
N GLU A 60 -17.00 11.25 13.22
CA GLU A 60 -17.51 12.62 13.37
C GLU A 60 -19.04 12.65 13.31
N ALA A 61 -19.66 12.02 12.32
CA ALA A 61 -21.11 11.93 12.20
C ALA A 61 -21.76 11.23 13.42
N TYR A 62 -21.15 10.15 13.90
CA TYR A 62 -21.62 9.44 15.08
C TYR A 62 -21.60 10.32 16.35
N PHE A 63 -20.45 10.93 16.65
CA PHE A 63 -20.32 11.78 17.84
C PHE A 63 -21.08 13.10 17.73
N SER A 64 -21.39 13.55 16.51
CA SER A 64 -22.27 14.70 16.27
C SER A 64 -23.76 14.34 16.39
N GLY A 65 -24.10 13.07 16.66
CA GLY A 65 -25.47 12.61 16.86
C GLY A 65 -26.34 12.57 15.60
N LYS A 66 -25.72 12.47 14.39
CA LYS A 66 -26.42 12.45 13.10
C LYS A 66 -27.03 11.06 12.82
N LYS A 67 -28.00 10.67 13.67
CA LYS A 67 -28.63 9.32 13.65
C LYS A 67 -29.16 8.92 12.28
N GLU A 68 -29.74 9.86 11.55
CA GLU A 68 -30.36 9.66 10.25
C GLU A 68 -29.38 9.09 9.20
N LEU A 69 -28.09 9.37 9.32
CA LEU A 69 -27.07 8.84 8.41
C LEU A 69 -26.77 7.36 8.64
N PHE A 70 -27.15 6.83 9.79
CA PHE A 70 -26.91 5.43 10.17
C PHE A 70 -28.12 4.51 9.94
N GLU A 71 -29.20 5.03 9.37
CA GLU A 71 -30.39 4.25 9.04
C GLU A 71 -30.02 3.04 8.16
N GLY A 72 -30.45 1.84 8.56
CA GLY A 72 -30.15 0.57 7.89
C GLY A 72 -28.76 0.01 8.14
N LEU A 73 -27.92 0.65 8.97
CA LEU A 73 -26.58 0.18 9.34
C LEU A 73 -26.60 -0.48 10.73
N ALA A 74 -25.59 -1.30 11.03
CA ALA A 74 -25.48 -2.02 12.30
C ALA A 74 -25.51 -1.08 13.51
N MET A 75 -24.93 0.10 13.43
CA MET A 75 -24.90 1.10 14.48
C MET A 75 -26.30 1.52 14.93
N GLU A 76 -27.29 1.57 14.04
CA GLU A 76 -28.66 1.93 14.38
C GLU A 76 -29.28 0.98 15.42
N GLN A 77 -28.93 -0.30 15.33
CA GLN A 77 -29.42 -1.32 16.25
C GLN A 77 -28.64 -1.37 17.56
N LEU A 78 -27.38 -0.98 17.53
CA LEU A 78 -26.47 -1.07 18.66
C LEU A 78 -26.55 0.18 19.55
N GLU A 79 -26.60 1.38 18.95
CA GLU A 79 -26.63 2.65 19.69
C GLU A 79 -28.07 3.04 20.05
N LYS A 80 -28.28 3.40 21.34
CA LYS A 80 -29.61 3.77 21.86
C LYS A 80 -29.71 5.23 22.25
N GLU A 81 -28.60 5.83 22.64
CA GLU A 81 -28.65 7.17 23.28
C GLU A 81 -28.35 8.32 22.31
N TRP A 82 -27.56 8.07 21.28
CA TRP A 82 -27.17 9.08 20.26
C TRP A 82 -26.73 10.42 20.85
N THR A 83 -25.89 10.33 21.89
CA THR A 83 -25.43 11.51 22.62
C THR A 83 -24.56 12.40 21.72
N VAL A 84 -24.92 13.68 21.65
CA VAL A 84 -24.13 14.68 20.90
C VAL A 84 -22.93 15.13 21.71
N TYR A 85 -21.75 15.09 21.14
CA TYR A 85 -20.50 15.57 21.69
C TYR A 85 -19.90 16.68 20.82
N PRO A 86 -19.19 17.66 21.42
CA PRO A 86 -18.36 18.59 20.65
C PRO A 86 -17.21 17.83 19.94
N VAL A 87 -17.12 17.97 18.63
CA VAL A 87 -16.09 17.31 17.81
C VAL A 87 -15.08 18.35 17.33
N LEU A 88 -13.80 18.09 17.59
CA LEU A 88 -12.66 18.84 17.07
C LEU A 88 -11.96 17.97 16.04
N HIS A 89 -12.19 18.27 14.77
CA HIS A 89 -11.62 17.50 13.65
C HIS A 89 -10.47 18.27 13.00
N ILE A 90 -9.30 17.64 12.93
CA ILE A 90 -8.08 18.13 12.27
C ILE A 90 -7.76 17.21 11.11
N ASP A 91 -7.64 17.78 9.92
CA ASP A 91 -7.21 17.08 8.71
C ASP A 91 -5.94 17.78 8.17
N PHE A 92 -4.79 17.11 8.30
CA PHE A 92 -3.50 17.64 7.85
C PHE A 92 -3.27 17.50 6.35
N SER A 93 -4.16 16.87 5.60
CA SER A 93 -4.03 16.76 4.14
C SER A 93 -4.44 18.04 3.38
N ARG A 94 -5.02 19.02 4.07
CA ARG A 94 -5.61 20.22 3.44
C ARG A 94 -4.60 21.20 2.87
N THR A 95 -3.35 21.15 3.31
CA THR A 95 -2.27 22.03 2.83
C THR A 95 -1.00 21.25 2.53
N LYS A 96 -0.02 21.91 1.91
CA LYS A 96 1.34 21.37 1.73
C LYS A 96 2.27 22.06 2.72
N TYR A 97 3.17 21.29 3.32
CA TYR A 97 4.06 21.74 4.37
C TYR A 97 5.48 21.90 3.83
N THR A 98 5.79 23.06 3.32
CA THR A 98 7.10 23.44 2.77
C THR A 98 7.90 24.32 3.72
N THR A 99 7.23 24.90 4.72
CA THR A 99 7.80 25.74 5.76
C THR A 99 7.16 25.44 7.11
N ILE A 100 7.74 25.93 8.20
CA ILE A 100 7.14 25.82 9.54
C ILE A 100 5.90 26.68 9.66
N GLU A 101 5.87 27.80 8.95
CA GLU A 101 4.75 28.76 8.92
C GLU A 101 3.48 28.10 8.37
N ASP A 102 3.59 27.22 7.36
CA ASP A 102 2.45 26.48 6.81
C ASP A 102 1.71 25.68 7.90
N LEU A 103 2.47 25.00 8.78
CA LEU A 103 1.91 24.27 9.90
C LEU A 103 1.28 25.21 10.93
N GLN A 104 1.99 26.29 11.27
CA GLN A 104 1.51 27.26 12.27
C GLN A 104 0.22 27.94 11.81
N GLU A 105 0.12 28.30 10.54
CA GLU A 105 -1.10 28.86 9.96
C GLU A 105 -2.25 27.88 10.04
N GLN A 106 -2.02 26.61 9.66
CA GLN A 106 -3.05 25.58 9.70
C GLN A 106 -3.55 25.33 11.13
N LEU A 107 -2.65 25.21 12.12
CA LEU A 107 -3.03 25.06 13.54
C LEU A 107 -3.80 26.28 14.06
N ASN A 108 -3.39 27.48 13.65
CA ASN A 108 -4.08 28.71 14.04
C ASN A 108 -5.48 28.79 13.42
N LEU A 109 -5.68 28.35 12.18
CA LEU A 109 -7.00 28.29 11.56
C LEU A 109 -7.96 27.38 12.34
N TYR A 110 -7.56 26.17 12.70
CA TYR A 110 -8.40 25.26 13.49
C TYR A 110 -8.75 25.84 14.86
N LEU A 111 -7.76 26.34 15.59
CA LEU A 111 -8.04 26.93 16.91
C LEU A 111 -8.97 28.13 16.79
N SER A 112 -8.77 29.02 15.81
CA SER A 112 -9.60 30.21 15.62
C SER A 112 -11.03 29.85 15.21
N GLU A 113 -11.24 28.80 14.44
CA GLU A 113 -12.57 28.30 14.08
C GLU A 113 -13.33 27.81 15.34
N TRP A 114 -12.70 27.01 16.17
CA TRP A 114 -13.31 26.51 17.39
C TRP A 114 -13.51 27.60 18.45
N GLU A 115 -12.55 28.54 18.54
CA GLU A 115 -12.66 29.70 19.43
C GLU A 115 -13.83 30.65 19.08
N ARG A 116 -14.22 30.72 17.78
CA ARG A 116 -15.45 31.44 17.39
C ARG A 116 -16.70 30.83 18.02
N THR A 117 -16.71 29.51 18.18
CA THR A 117 -17.85 28.78 18.77
C THR A 117 -17.82 28.77 20.30
N TYR A 118 -16.63 28.50 20.88
CA TYR A 118 -16.51 28.25 22.34
C TYR A 118 -15.81 29.39 23.10
N GLY A 119 -15.51 30.48 22.42
CA GLY A 119 -14.85 31.64 23.03
C GLY A 119 -13.32 31.55 23.01
N LYS A 120 -12.68 32.72 23.06
CA LYS A 120 -11.23 32.94 23.09
C LYS A 120 -10.83 33.60 24.40
N ASN A 121 -9.66 33.27 24.94
CA ASN A 121 -9.02 33.99 26.01
C ASN A 121 -7.70 34.61 25.50
N GLU A 122 -7.57 35.92 25.59
CA GLU A 122 -6.43 36.67 25.08
C GLU A 122 -5.11 36.37 25.81
N GLU A 123 -5.19 35.84 27.03
CA GLU A 123 -4.01 35.40 27.81
C GLU A 123 -3.40 34.07 27.27
N GLU A 124 -4.17 33.31 26.50
CA GLU A 124 -3.75 32.05 25.90
C GLU A 124 -2.96 32.32 24.62
N THR A 125 -1.66 32.61 24.72
CA THR A 125 -0.82 33.05 23.60
C THR A 125 -0.19 31.92 22.80
N SER A 126 0.00 30.73 23.41
CA SER A 126 0.57 29.55 22.69
C SER A 126 -0.52 28.60 22.22
N TYR A 127 -0.26 27.83 21.17
CA TYR A 127 -1.20 26.80 20.68
C TYR A 127 -1.59 25.80 21.76
N ALA A 128 -0.64 25.39 22.61
CA ALA A 128 -0.90 24.49 23.73
C ALA A 128 -1.83 25.12 24.78
N ALA A 129 -1.63 26.40 25.12
CA ALA A 129 -2.50 27.12 26.04
C ALA A 129 -3.91 27.30 25.46
N ARG A 130 -4.02 27.68 24.20
CA ARG A 130 -5.30 27.84 23.48
C ARG A 130 -6.09 26.54 23.45
N LEU A 131 -5.44 25.40 23.08
CA LEU A 131 -6.09 24.08 23.06
C LEU A 131 -6.52 23.65 24.46
N THR A 132 -5.69 23.89 25.50
CA THR A 132 -6.02 23.61 26.87
C THR A 132 -7.27 24.38 27.33
N GLY A 133 -7.27 25.70 27.16
CA GLY A 133 -8.42 26.54 27.55
C GLY A 133 -9.66 26.25 26.72
N LEU A 134 -9.51 25.92 25.45
CA LEU A 134 -10.61 25.51 24.59
C LEU A 134 -11.32 24.25 25.13
N LEU A 135 -10.56 23.19 25.47
CA LEU A 135 -11.14 21.96 26.03
C LEU A 135 -11.89 22.22 27.35
N GLN A 136 -11.35 23.10 28.18
CA GLN A 136 -12.01 23.50 29.44
C GLN A 136 -13.31 24.28 29.17
N ARG A 137 -13.29 25.24 28.25
CA ARG A 137 -14.47 26.04 27.88
C ARG A 137 -15.56 25.17 27.25
N ILE A 138 -15.21 24.24 26.39
CA ILE A 138 -16.13 23.27 25.81
C ILE A 138 -16.88 22.53 26.93
N TYR A 139 -16.14 21.97 27.91
CA TYR A 139 -16.74 21.24 29.01
C TYR A 139 -17.61 22.12 29.89
N GLN A 140 -17.16 23.35 30.20
CA GLN A 140 -17.93 24.31 31.02
C GLN A 140 -19.24 24.73 30.37
N GLN A 141 -19.25 24.91 29.04
CA GLN A 141 -20.44 25.40 28.32
C GLN A 141 -21.43 24.29 27.98
N THR A 142 -20.92 23.08 27.63
CA THR A 142 -21.77 22.00 27.12
C THR A 142 -22.06 20.91 28.15
N GLY A 143 -21.30 20.85 29.25
CA GLY A 143 -21.32 19.73 30.21
C GLY A 143 -20.80 18.41 29.59
N LYS A 144 -20.26 18.43 28.36
CA LYS A 144 -19.80 17.28 27.62
C LYS A 144 -18.28 17.34 27.37
N GLN A 145 -17.65 16.19 27.42
CA GLN A 145 -16.25 16.04 27.02
C GLN A 145 -16.09 16.18 25.49
N ALA A 146 -14.96 16.71 25.03
CA ALA A 146 -14.67 16.85 23.61
C ALA A 146 -14.25 15.51 22.98
N VAL A 147 -14.59 15.35 21.72
CA VAL A 147 -14.04 14.34 20.83
C VAL A 147 -12.98 14.99 19.94
N VAL A 148 -11.81 14.39 19.82
CA VAL A 148 -10.73 14.89 18.97
C VAL A 148 -10.43 13.84 17.91
N LEU A 149 -10.56 14.23 16.64
CA LEU A 149 -10.30 13.38 15.47
C LEU A 149 -9.18 14.00 14.66
N ILE A 150 -8.11 13.23 14.39
CA ILE A 150 -6.92 13.70 13.67
C ILE A 150 -6.69 12.79 12.48
N ASP A 151 -6.89 13.33 11.28
CA ASP A 151 -6.66 12.62 10.03
C ASP A 151 -5.33 13.05 9.39
N GLU A 152 -4.65 12.08 8.78
CA GLU A 152 -3.36 12.24 8.10
C GLU A 152 -2.32 13.02 8.93
N TYR A 153 -2.18 12.66 10.22
CA TYR A 153 -1.30 13.35 11.18
C TYR A 153 0.16 13.45 10.71
N ASP A 154 0.60 12.54 9.85
CA ASP A 154 1.97 12.44 9.33
C ASP A 154 2.20 13.22 8.03
N ALA A 155 1.17 13.84 7.45
CA ALA A 155 1.30 14.62 6.21
C ALA A 155 2.38 15.72 6.28
N PRO A 156 2.52 16.52 7.38
CA PRO A 156 3.58 17.51 7.47
C PRO A 156 4.98 16.93 7.37
N LEU A 157 5.20 15.73 7.93
CA LEU A 157 6.49 15.07 7.92
C LEU A 157 6.78 14.34 6.61
N LEU A 158 5.74 13.84 5.94
CA LEU A 158 5.87 13.21 4.62
C LEU A 158 6.17 14.25 3.53
N ASP A 159 5.55 15.43 3.59
CA ASP A 159 5.80 16.53 2.65
C ASP A 159 7.22 17.12 2.79
N SER A 160 7.79 17.11 3.99
CA SER A 160 9.14 17.64 4.31
C SER A 160 10.25 16.57 4.32
N ASN A 161 10.00 15.40 3.77
CA ASN A 161 10.90 14.24 3.89
C ASN A 161 12.32 14.45 3.31
N SER A 162 12.50 15.37 2.35
CA SER A 162 13.79 15.75 1.78
C SER A 162 14.57 16.76 2.62
N ASP A 163 13.94 17.39 3.62
CA ASP A 163 14.54 18.41 4.50
C ASP A 163 14.44 17.99 5.97
N SER A 164 15.51 17.39 6.49
CA SER A 164 15.57 16.90 7.86
C SER A 164 15.50 18.01 8.92
N ALA A 165 15.96 19.23 8.61
CA ALA A 165 15.90 20.36 9.53
C ALA A 165 14.45 20.85 9.68
N LEU A 166 13.74 21.04 8.57
CA LEU A 166 12.33 21.40 8.56
C LEU A 166 11.51 20.31 9.25
N GLN A 167 11.76 19.04 8.95
CA GLN A 167 11.07 17.92 9.57
C GLN A 167 11.22 17.91 11.10
N GLY A 168 12.40 18.23 11.62
CA GLY A 168 12.65 18.36 13.06
C GLY A 168 11.85 19.51 13.69
N GLN A 169 11.73 20.65 13.00
CA GLN A 169 10.94 21.80 13.45
C GLN A 169 9.45 21.48 13.48
N LEU A 170 8.91 20.92 12.39
CA LEU A 170 7.50 20.50 12.28
C LEU A 170 7.13 19.51 13.39
N ARG A 171 7.98 18.50 13.61
CA ARG A 171 7.79 17.51 14.68
C ARG A 171 7.73 18.16 16.07
N THR A 172 8.61 19.10 16.31
CA THR A 172 8.65 19.82 17.60
C THR A 172 7.40 20.66 17.82
N GLU A 173 6.92 21.33 16.79
CA GLU A 173 5.69 22.16 16.87
C GLU A 173 4.44 21.30 17.05
N MET A 174 4.32 20.22 16.32
CA MET A 174 3.23 19.24 16.49
C MET A 174 3.21 18.65 17.90
N ARG A 175 4.38 18.30 18.47
CA ARG A 175 4.47 17.83 19.86
C ARG A 175 3.95 18.85 20.85
N LYS A 176 4.34 20.11 20.71
CA LYS A 176 3.85 21.20 21.57
C LYS A 176 2.33 21.35 21.46
N PHE A 177 1.79 21.28 20.24
CA PHE A 177 0.35 21.41 19.99
C PHE A 177 -0.46 20.27 20.64
N PHE A 178 0.02 19.02 20.53
CA PHE A 178 -0.72 17.86 21.02
C PHE A 178 -0.45 17.51 22.50
N SER A 179 0.58 18.09 23.13
CA SER A 179 0.94 17.80 24.53
C SER A 179 -0.22 18.01 25.53
N PRO A 180 -1.13 19.01 25.36
CA PRO A 180 -2.28 19.18 26.24
C PRO A 180 -3.25 17.99 26.28
N LEU A 181 -3.37 17.21 25.19
CA LEU A 181 -4.32 16.11 25.11
C LEU A 181 -4.08 15.05 26.20
N LYS A 182 -2.84 14.86 26.64
CA LYS A 182 -2.51 14.00 27.77
C LYS A 182 -2.98 14.61 29.10
N ALA A 183 -2.58 15.85 29.34
CA ALA A 183 -2.87 16.55 30.62
C ALA A 183 -4.36 16.81 30.80
N GLN A 184 -5.11 16.98 29.74
CA GLN A 184 -6.53 17.29 29.70
C GLN A 184 -7.43 16.07 29.46
N GLY A 185 -6.95 14.86 29.73
CA GLY A 185 -7.70 13.61 29.50
C GLY A 185 -9.07 13.53 30.18
N GLN A 186 -9.28 14.31 31.29
CA GLN A 186 -10.58 14.44 31.94
C GLN A 186 -11.64 15.14 31.07
N TYR A 187 -11.23 15.97 30.12
CA TYR A 187 -12.10 16.70 29.18
C TYR A 187 -12.25 16.00 27.84
N LEU A 188 -11.59 14.85 27.65
CA LEU A 188 -11.68 14.06 26.43
C LEU A 188 -12.64 12.88 26.60
N ARG A 189 -13.61 12.77 25.67
CA ARG A 189 -14.47 11.60 25.50
C ARG A 189 -13.78 10.56 24.64
N PHE A 190 -13.15 10.99 23.55
CA PHE A 190 -12.54 10.12 22.56
C PHE A 190 -11.44 10.87 21.79
N LEU A 191 -10.37 10.18 21.48
CA LEU A 191 -9.27 10.68 20.63
C LEU A 191 -8.91 9.60 19.60
N PHE A 192 -8.99 9.93 18.34
CA PHE A 192 -8.62 9.03 17.25
C PHE A 192 -7.63 9.69 16.32
N LEU A 193 -6.50 9.00 16.08
CA LEU A 193 -5.45 9.46 15.19
C LEU A 193 -5.29 8.48 14.05
N THR A 194 -5.17 8.99 12.82
CA THR A 194 -4.87 8.15 11.67
C THR A 194 -3.87 8.78 10.73
N GLY A 195 -3.11 7.93 10.04
CA GLY A 195 -2.11 8.29 9.05
C GLY A 195 -1.64 7.08 8.25
N ILE A 196 -0.60 7.27 7.45
CA ILE A 196 0.03 6.21 6.67
C ILE A 196 1.14 5.57 7.49
N SER A 197 2.00 6.38 8.08
CA SER A 197 3.23 5.94 8.74
C SER A 197 3.11 5.92 10.26
N LYS A 198 3.89 5.04 10.89
CA LYS A 198 4.08 5.02 12.35
C LYS A 198 5.30 5.83 12.81
N PHE A 199 6.11 6.32 11.88
CA PHE A 199 7.39 6.97 12.16
C PHE A 199 7.30 8.15 13.13
N SER A 200 6.26 8.94 12.95
CA SER A 200 6.06 10.16 13.72
C SER A 200 5.33 9.93 15.03
N GLN A 201 4.62 8.81 15.16
CA GLN A 201 3.78 8.54 16.31
C GLN A 201 4.56 8.60 17.62
N MET A 202 5.69 7.88 17.70
CA MET A 202 6.49 7.81 18.92
C MET A 202 7.11 9.17 19.31
N SER A 203 7.48 9.99 18.33
CA SER A 203 8.11 11.27 18.61
C SER A 203 7.13 12.40 18.90
N ILE A 204 5.94 12.40 18.28
CA ILE A 204 4.91 13.43 18.47
C ILE A 204 4.03 13.09 19.66
N PHE A 205 3.65 11.82 19.80
CA PHE A 205 2.71 11.35 20.81
C PHE A 205 3.36 10.50 21.92
N SER A 206 4.69 10.58 22.08
CA SER A 206 5.43 9.85 23.12
C SER A 206 4.89 10.07 24.54
N GLU A 207 4.21 11.18 24.75
CA GLU A 207 3.60 11.51 26.03
C GLU A 207 2.23 10.83 26.24
N LEU A 208 1.56 10.36 25.18
CA LEU A 208 0.27 9.65 25.27
C LEU A 208 0.49 8.15 25.59
N ASN A 209 0.90 7.84 26.83
CA ASN A 209 1.23 6.47 27.26
C ASN A 209 0.06 5.48 27.18
N ASN A 210 -1.17 5.97 27.07
CA ASN A 210 -2.40 5.19 26.95
C ASN A 210 -2.95 5.12 25.54
N LEU A 211 -2.17 5.51 24.54
CA LEU A 211 -2.51 5.40 23.12
C LEU A 211 -2.51 3.93 22.69
N GLN A 212 -3.70 3.40 22.38
CA GLN A 212 -3.86 2.05 21.87
C GLN A 212 -3.62 2.03 20.36
N ASN A 213 -2.54 1.41 19.94
CA ASN A 213 -2.26 1.17 18.53
C ASN A 213 -3.05 -0.06 18.05
N ILE A 214 -4.03 0.15 17.17
CA ILE A 214 -4.89 -0.88 16.62
C ILE A 214 -4.50 -1.30 15.19
N SER A 215 -3.37 -0.81 14.68
CA SER A 215 -2.97 -1.07 13.29
C SER A 215 -2.70 -2.56 13.00
N MET A 216 -2.29 -3.32 14.02
CA MET A 216 -2.06 -4.76 13.90
C MET A 216 -2.96 -5.58 14.86
N SER A 217 -4.10 -5.00 15.28
CA SER A 217 -5.08 -5.70 16.11
C SER A 217 -5.97 -6.60 15.26
N ASP A 218 -6.13 -7.85 15.68
CA ASP A 218 -7.04 -8.81 15.03
C ASP A 218 -8.49 -8.30 15.06
N ASP A 219 -8.92 -7.68 16.18
CA ASP A 219 -10.29 -7.17 16.34
C ASP A 219 -10.65 -6.03 15.38
N TYR A 220 -9.64 -5.27 14.90
CA TYR A 220 -9.83 -4.10 14.05
C TYR A 220 -9.16 -4.23 12.68
N SER A 221 -8.76 -5.44 12.30
CA SER A 221 -8.11 -5.69 11.01
C SER A 221 -8.98 -5.28 9.82
N ALA A 222 -10.28 -5.52 9.91
CA ALA A 222 -11.27 -5.23 8.88
C ALA A 222 -11.97 -3.86 9.03
N ILE A 223 -11.54 -2.98 9.96
CA ILE A 223 -12.19 -1.67 10.17
C ILE A 223 -12.09 -0.74 8.96
N CYS A 224 -11.06 -0.93 8.15
CA CYS A 224 -10.86 -0.30 6.85
C CYS A 224 -10.64 -1.37 5.79
N GLY A 225 -11.07 -1.11 4.55
CA GLY A 225 -10.99 -2.07 3.46
C GLY A 225 -12.26 -2.93 3.34
N ILE A 226 -12.21 -3.96 2.51
CA ILE A 226 -13.36 -4.84 2.22
C ILE A 226 -12.91 -6.29 2.39
N THR A 227 -13.61 -7.07 3.19
CA THR A 227 -13.36 -8.51 3.34
C THR A 227 -13.98 -9.31 2.20
N GLU A 228 -13.52 -10.54 1.98
CA GLU A 228 -14.14 -11.41 0.97
C GLU A 228 -15.61 -11.68 1.26
N GLN A 229 -15.96 -11.87 2.54
CA GLN A 229 -17.35 -12.06 2.96
C GLN A 229 -18.22 -10.84 2.63
N GLU A 230 -17.75 -9.64 2.90
CA GLU A 230 -18.47 -8.39 2.56
C GLU A 230 -18.61 -8.22 1.05
N LEU A 231 -17.54 -8.49 0.29
CA LEU A 231 -17.58 -8.48 -1.17
C LEU A 231 -18.65 -9.43 -1.71
N LEU A 232 -18.62 -10.69 -1.33
CA LEU A 232 -19.54 -11.70 -1.84
C LEU A 232 -21.00 -11.46 -1.42
N SER A 233 -21.23 -10.95 -0.19
CA SER A 233 -22.58 -10.72 0.32
C SER A 233 -23.23 -9.43 -0.17
N GLN A 234 -22.44 -8.37 -0.41
CA GLN A 234 -22.99 -7.04 -0.71
C GLN A 234 -22.76 -6.59 -2.16
N MET A 235 -21.82 -7.23 -2.89
CA MET A 235 -21.38 -6.81 -4.22
C MET A 235 -21.61 -7.88 -5.30
N GLN A 236 -22.42 -8.90 -5.03
CA GLN A 236 -22.73 -9.95 -6.02
C GLN A 236 -23.18 -9.38 -7.39
N PRO A 237 -24.11 -8.41 -7.49
CA PRO A 237 -24.54 -7.87 -8.78
C PRO A 237 -23.41 -7.12 -9.53
N ASP A 238 -22.42 -6.62 -8.79
CA ASP A 238 -21.27 -5.90 -9.35
C ASP A 238 -20.26 -6.88 -9.92
N ILE A 239 -20.06 -8.02 -9.23
CA ILE A 239 -19.23 -9.14 -9.71
C ILE A 239 -19.84 -9.74 -10.98
N GLU A 240 -21.15 -9.96 -11.02
CA GLU A 240 -21.85 -10.46 -12.21
C GLU A 240 -21.68 -9.52 -13.42
N ARG A 241 -21.74 -8.20 -13.20
CA ARG A 241 -21.55 -7.20 -14.27
C ARG A 241 -20.12 -7.14 -14.80
N ILE A 242 -19.10 -7.22 -13.95
CA ILE A 242 -17.71 -7.24 -14.41
C ILE A 242 -17.40 -8.58 -15.12
N ALA A 243 -17.92 -9.70 -14.62
CA ALA A 243 -17.80 -11.01 -15.26
C ALA A 243 -18.37 -10.98 -16.68
N GLN A 244 -19.59 -10.47 -16.85
CA GLN A 244 -20.24 -10.35 -18.16
C GLN A 244 -19.43 -9.46 -19.12
N ALA A 245 -18.89 -8.32 -18.63
CA ALA A 245 -18.12 -7.41 -19.47
C ALA A 245 -16.81 -8.01 -19.98
N ASN A 246 -16.24 -8.97 -19.24
CA ASN A 246 -14.97 -9.61 -19.57
C ASN A 246 -15.12 -11.03 -20.12
N ASN A 247 -16.36 -11.49 -20.40
CA ASN A 247 -16.66 -12.84 -20.86
C ASN A 247 -16.18 -13.94 -19.90
N GLU A 248 -16.28 -13.71 -18.62
CA GLU A 248 -15.91 -14.61 -17.53
C GLU A 248 -17.17 -15.19 -16.83
N THR A 249 -17.01 -16.34 -16.19
CA THR A 249 -17.99 -16.83 -15.21
C THR A 249 -17.88 -16.01 -13.91
N TYR A 250 -18.88 -16.11 -13.05
CA TYR A 250 -18.87 -15.47 -11.73
C TYR A 250 -17.65 -15.90 -10.90
N GLU A 251 -17.35 -17.21 -10.91
CA GLU A 251 -16.22 -17.80 -10.17
C GLU A 251 -14.86 -17.36 -10.74
N GLU A 252 -14.76 -17.18 -12.05
CA GLU A 252 -13.55 -16.64 -12.69
C GLU A 252 -13.35 -15.19 -12.32
N ALA A 253 -14.41 -14.38 -12.34
CA ALA A 253 -14.35 -12.99 -11.91
C ALA A 253 -13.96 -12.85 -10.43
N CYS A 254 -14.52 -13.69 -9.53
CA CYS A 254 -14.11 -13.71 -8.12
C CYS A 254 -12.62 -14.01 -7.97
N ARG A 255 -12.10 -15.04 -8.68
CA ARG A 255 -10.66 -15.37 -8.66
C ARG A 255 -9.80 -14.23 -9.23
N HIS A 256 -10.27 -13.56 -10.28
CA HIS A 256 -9.57 -12.44 -10.90
C HIS A 256 -9.51 -11.24 -9.96
N LEU A 257 -10.63 -10.83 -9.37
CA LEU A 257 -10.70 -9.77 -8.37
C LEU A 257 -9.78 -10.06 -7.17
N LYS A 258 -9.80 -11.31 -6.67
CA LYS A 258 -8.96 -11.74 -5.56
C LYS A 258 -7.48 -11.61 -5.90
N ARG A 259 -7.04 -12.15 -7.02
CA ARG A 259 -5.65 -12.07 -7.47
C ARG A 259 -5.20 -10.63 -7.66
N GLN A 260 -6.08 -9.76 -8.17
CA GLN A 260 -5.73 -8.41 -8.58
C GLN A 260 -5.77 -7.39 -7.43
N TYR A 261 -6.75 -7.50 -6.48
CA TYR A 261 -7.03 -6.42 -5.53
C TYR A 261 -7.09 -6.84 -4.07
N ASP A 262 -7.09 -8.15 -3.78
CA ASP A 262 -7.08 -8.69 -2.42
C ASP A 262 -5.67 -8.83 -1.85
N GLY A 263 -5.54 -9.46 -0.69
CA GLY A 263 -4.29 -9.95 -0.14
C GLY A 263 -3.57 -8.99 0.78
N TYR A 264 -4.16 -7.84 1.14
CA TYR A 264 -3.65 -7.04 2.24
C TYR A 264 -4.00 -7.71 3.58
N HIS A 265 -3.00 -7.89 4.42
CA HIS A 265 -3.11 -8.57 5.70
C HIS A 265 -2.51 -7.70 6.80
N PHE A 266 -3.33 -7.33 7.80
CA PHE A 266 -2.97 -6.29 8.77
C PHE A 266 -2.68 -6.81 10.17
N SER A 267 -2.86 -8.10 10.45
CA SER A 267 -2.59 -8.69 11.76
C SER A 267 -2.10 -10.12 11.65
N LYS A 268 -1.95 -10.84 12.76
CA LYS A 268 -1.43 -12.23 12.77
C LYS A 268 -2.44 -13.25 12.24
N ILE A 269 -3.73 -13.03 12.46
CA ILE A 269 -4.80 -14.04 12.31
C ILE A 269 -5.96 -13.51 11.44
N CYS A 270 -5.87 -12.30 10.89
CA CYS A 270 -6.96 -11.75 10.09
C CYS A 270 -7.12 -12.44 8.72
N GLU A 271 -8.27 -12.23 8.11
CA GLU A 271 -8.47 -12.50 6.69
C GLU A 271 -7.79 -11.46 5.81
N ASP A 272 -7.59 -11.80 4.54
CA ASP A 272 -7.10 -10.86 3.54
C ASP A 272 -8.15 -9.78 3.25
N ILE A 273 -7.69 -8.57 2.93
CA ILE A 273 -8.52 -7.38 2.76
C ILE A 273 -8.30 -6.80 1.36
N TYR A 274 -9.39 -6.56 0.63
CA TYR A 274 -9.40 -5.85 -0.64
C TYR A 274 -9.16 -4.36 -0.45
N ASN A 275 -8.41 -3.76 -1.38
CA ASN A 275 -8.33 -2.30 -1.48
C ASN A 275 -9.64 -1.73 -2.02
N PRO A 276 -10.38 -0.88 -1.27
CA PRO A 276 -11.68 -0.39 -1.70
C PRO A 276 -11.61 0.48 -2.95
N PHE A 277 -10.57 1.29 -3.07
CA PHE A 277 -10.41 2.21 -4.20
C PHE A 277 -10.24 1.46 -5.51
N SER A 278 -9.35 0.48 -5.55
CA SER A 278 -9.11 -0.33 -6.75
C SER A 278 -10.35 -1.15 -7.10
N LEU A 279 -10.97 -1.78 -6.10
CA LEU A 279 -12.17 -2.60 -6.29
C LEU A 279 -13.35 -1.80 -6.85
N PHE A 280 -13.66 -0.63 -6.28
CA PHE A 280 -14.76 0.21 -6.77
C PHE A 280 -14.48 0.80 -8.17
N ASN A 281 -13.22 1.13 -8.48
CA ASN A 281 -12.85 1.53 -9.83
C ASN A 281 -13.02 0.40 -10.84
N ALA A 282 -12.62 -0.83 -10.49
CA ALA A 282 -12.82 -2.01 -11.33
C ALA A 282 -14.30 -2.23 -11.65
N PHE A 283 -15.18 -2.15 -10.65
CA PHE A 283 -16.62 -2.26 -10.87
C PHE A 283 -17.20 -1.12 -11.70
N SER A 284 -16.75 0.11 -11.45
CA SER A 284 -17.19 1.30 -12.18
C SER A 284 -16.82 1.24 -13.65
N GLN A 285 -15.59 0.80 -13.95
CA GLN A 285 -15.07 0.70 -15.33
C GLN A 285 -15.37 -0.66 -15.98
N ARG A 286 -15.79 -1.66 -15.19
CA ARG A 286 -16.01 -3.05 -15.63
C ARG A 286 -14.76 -3.67 -16.26
N ASP A 287 -13.60 -3.36 -15.69
CA ASP A 287 -12.29 -3.74 -16.22
C ASP A 287 -11.27 -3.95 -15.08
N TYR A 288 -10.31 -4.85 -15.29
CA TYR A 288 -9.26 -5.17 -14.31
C TYR A 288 -7.97 -4.40 -14.65
N LYS A 289 -7.84 -3.17 -14.12
CA LYS A 289 -6.67 -2.30 -14.32
C LYS A 289 -5.94 -2.04 -13.02
N SER A 290 -4.74 -1.52 -13.12
CA SER A 290 -4.02 -0.97 -11.98
C SER A 290 -4.52 0.45 -11.69
N PHE A 291 -5.33 0.61 -10.64
CA PHE A 291 -5.91 1.88 -10.23
C PHE A 291 -5.11 2.56 -9.12
N TRP A 292 -4.52 1.78 -8.23
CA TRP A 292 -3.84 2.30 -7.05
C TRP A 292 -2.66 3.21 -7.40
N PHE A 293 -1.86 2.82 -8.41
CA PHE A 293 -0.72 3.59 -8.90
C PHE A 293 -1.09 4.83 -9.72
N SER A 294 -2.30 4.95 -10.23
CA SER A 294 -2.75 6.11 -11.00
C SER A 294 -2.69 7.43 -10.21
N THR A 295 -2.52 7.37 -8.89
CA THR A 295 -2.47 8.52 -7.99
C THR A 295 -1.05 8.94 -7.58
N GLY A 296 -0.04 8.36 -8.23
CA GLY A 296 1.38 8.69 -8.06
C GLY A 296 2.08 7.84 -7.00
N THR A 297 3.22 7.26 -7.39
CA THR A 297 4.16 6.66 -6.44
C THR A 297 5.02 7.76 -5.83
N PRO A 298 5.27 7.76 -4.51
CA PRO A 298 6.16 8.75 -3.92
C PRO A 298 7.57 8.61 -4.48
N THR A 299 8.04 9.64 -5.18
CA THR A 299 9.39 9.68 -5.79
C THR A 299 10.48 9.35 -4.76
N PHE A 300 10.30 9.83 -3.52
CA PHE A 300 11.24 9.57 -2.44
C PHE A 300 11.44 8.09 -2.14
N LEU A 301 10.41 7.25 -2.33
CA LEU A 301 10.50 5.80 -2.09
C LEU A 301 11.43 5.14 -3.09
N ILE A 302 11.36 5.55 -4.35
CA ILE A 302 12.24 5.05 -5.42
C ILE A 302 13.68 5.46 -5.15
N GLU A 303 13.90 6.75 -4.85
CA GLU A 303 15.22 7.29 -4.50
C GLU A 303 15.81 6.61 -3.26
N MET A 304 14.97 6.32 -2.26
CA MET A 304 15.38 5.60 -1.07
C MET A 304 15.87 4.18 -1.38
N ILE A 305 15.11 3.42 -2.17
CA ILE A 305 15.47 2.05 -2.56
C ILE A 305 16.78 2.03 -3.34
N GLN A 306 16.97 2.96 -4.28
CA GLN A 306 18.20 3.08 -5.06
C GLN A 306 19.40 3.46 -4.17
N ARG A 307 19.24 4.47 -3.31
CA ARG A 307 20.31 4.93 -2.41
C ARG A 307 20.75 3.87 -1.41
N MET A 308 19.83 3.01 -0.96
CA MET A 308 20.12 1.95 0.00
C MET A 308 20.63 0.66 -0.66
N ASP A 309 20.78 0.66 -1.99
CA ASP A 309 21.17 -0.54 -2.76
C ASP A 309 20.38 -1.80 -2.35
N PHE A 310 19.07 -1.62 -2.14
CA PHE A 310 18.21 -2.67 -1.65
C PHE A 310 17.91 -3.69 -2.74
N SER A 311 18.03 -4.98 -2.41
CA SER A 311 17.73 -6.07 -3.37
C SER A 311 16.22 -6.27 -3.53
N LEU A 312 15.68 -5.92 -4.71
CA LEU A 312 14.25 -6.07 -5.03
C LEU A 312 13.76 -7.52 -5.00
N THR A 313 14.66 -8.48 -5.19
CA THR A 313 14.31 -9.91 -5.13
C THR A 313 13.86 -10.36 -3.75
N LEU A 314 14.29 -9.66 -2.69
CA LEU A 314 13.88 -9.92 -1.32
C LEU A 314 12.41 -9.56 -1.06
N LEU A 315 11.83 -8.65 -1.86
CA LEU A 315 10.45 -8.16 -1.66
C LEU A 315 9.36 -9.22 -1.86
N GLU A 316 9.68 -10.35 -2.48
CA GLU A 316 8.71 -11.43 -2.69
C GLU A 316 8.49 -12.32 -1.48
N LYS A 317 9.53 -12.48 -0.68
CA LYS A 317 9.48 -13.26 0.56
C LYS A 317 10.59 -12.81 1.50
N MET A 318 10.24 -12.01 2.47
CA MET A 318 11.17 -11.46 3.46
C MET A 318 10.72 -11.82 4.87
N GLU A 319 11.62 -12.35 5.68
CA GLU A 319 11.37 -12.62 7.09
C GLU A 319 11.83 -11.44 7.94
N VAL A 320 10.93 -10.94 8.80
CA VAL A 320 11.14 -9.77 9.66
C VAL A 320 10.54 -10.02 11.05
N LYS A 321 11.03 -9.29 12.05
CA LYS A 321 10.46 -9.31 13.42
C LYS A 321 9.47 -8.16 13.61
N ASP A 322 8.62 -8.25 14.65
CA ASP A 322 7.69 -7.17 15.04
C ASP A 322 8.39 -5.80 15.08
N GLU A 323 9.62 -5.77 15.61
CA GLU A 323 10.43 -4.56 15.74
C GLU A 323 10.82 -3.93 14.40
N ASP A 324 10.85 -4.70 13.32
CA ASP A 324 11.36 -4.25 12.02
C ASP A 324 10.36 -3.42 11.24
N PHE A 325 9.06 -3.59 11.44
CA PHE A 325 8.08 -2.72 10.81
C PHE A 325 7.49 -1.65 11.74
N ASP A 326 7.79 -1.72 13.03
CA ASP A 326 7.33 -0.78 14.05
C ASP A 326 8.42 0.24 14.45
N LYS A 327 9.59 0.18 13.82
CA LYS A 327 10.66 1.16 14.07
C LYS A 327 10.19 2.56 13.72
N ALA A 328 10.05 3.38 14.77
CA ALA A 328 10.08 4.83 14.59
C ALA A 328 11.51 5.22 14.22
N THR A 329 11.77 5.54 12.97
CA THR A 329 13.08 5.99 12.55
C THR A 329 13.04 7.48 12.29
N GLU A 330 13.77 8.25 13.09
CA GLU A 330 14.05 9.66 12.79
C GLU A 330 14.88 9.78 11.51
N VAL A 331 15.63 8.73 11.17
CA VAL A 331 16.37 8.58 9.92
C VAL A 331 15.98 7.22 9.33
N ILE A 332 15.47 7.21 8.12
CA ILE A 332 15.13 5.99 7.40
C ILE A 332 16.42 5.28 7.00
N THR A 333 16.78 4.23 7.74
CA THR A 333 17.95 3.38 7.47
C THR A 333 17.57 2.05 6.85
N ASP A 334 16.28 1.74 6.80
CA ASP A 334 15.71 0.50 6.27
C ASP A 334 14.42 0.82 5.47
N PRO A 335 14.29 0.37 4.22
CA PRO A 335 13.11 0.65 3.41
C PRO A 335 11.88 -0.19 3.82
N ILE A 336 12.05 -1.29 4.56
CA ILE A 336 10.99 -2.25 4.87
C ILE A 336 9.81 -1.61 5.61
N PRO A 337 10.00 -0.85 6.71
CA PRO A 337 8.89 -0.22 7.41
C PRO A 337 8.10 0.73 6.51
N VAL A 338 8.78 1.49 5.66
CA VAL A 338 8.15 2.42 4.72
C VAL A 338 7.34 1.67 3.67
N LEU A 339 7.90 0.61 3.07
CA LEU A 339 7.23 -0.22 2.07
C LEU A 339 5.98 -0.90 2.64
N TYR A 340 6.07 -1.43 3.87
CA TYR A 340 4.93 -2.05 4.55
C TYR A 340 3.84 -1.02 4.88
N GLN A 341 4.18 0.07 5.54
CA GLN A 341 3.22 1.09 5.97
C GLN A 341 2.57 1.82 4.78
N SER A 342 3.32 2.01 3.69
CA SER A 342 2.79 2.59 2.45
C SER A 342 1.94 1.60 1.64
N GLY A 343 1.95 0.31 1.97
CA GLY A 343 1.12 -0.73 1.33
C GLY A 343 1.73 -1.40 0.10
N TYR A 344 3.04 -1.25 -0.12
CA TYR A 344 3.76 -2.00 -1.14
C TYR A 344 4.06 -3.44 -0.70
N LEU A 345 4.22 -3.64 0.62
CA LEU A 345 4.34 -4.95 1.24
C LEU A 345 3.19 -5.17 2.22
N THR A 346 2.91 -6.44 2.48
CA THR A 346 1.94 -6.87 3.47
C THR A 346 2.43 -8.14 4.17
N ILE A 347 1.78 -8.53 5.26
CA ILE A 347 2.02 -9.79 5.95
C ILE A 347 1.51 -10.93 5.06
N LYS A 348 2.34 -11.95 4.81
CA LYS A 348 1.99 -13.19 4.09
C LYS A 348 2.02 -14.43 4.99
N GLY A 349 2.53 -14.29 6.19
CA GLY A 349 2.56 -15.35 7.19
C GLY A 349 3.19 -14.90 8.49
N TYR A 350 2.93 -15.67 9.55
CA TYR A 350 3.52 -15.49 10.87
C TYR A 350 3.99 -16.83 11.41
N GLU A 351 5.24 -16.89 11.87
CA GLU A 351 5.83 -18.07 12.51
C GLU A 351 5.90 -17.85 14.03
N PRO A 352 5.01 -18.52 14.82
CA PRO A 352 4.90 -18.28 16.25
C PRO A 352 6.17 -18.65 17.04
N LEU A 353 6.91 -19.68 16.61
CA LEU A 353 8.10 -20.16 17.30
C LEU A 353 9.22 -19.11 17.34
N PHE A 354 9.45 -18.46 16.20
CA PHE A 354 10.49 -17.45 16.05
C PHE A 354 9.98 -16.02 16.18
N ARG A 355 8.65 -15.84 16.26
CA ARG A 355 7.97 -14.54 16.25
C ARG A 355 8.37 -13.69 15.04
N THR A 356 8.47 -14.33 13.88
CA THR A 356 8.81 -13.68 12.61
C THR A 356 7.61 -13.62 11.70
N TYR A 357 7.54 -12.54 10.93
CA TYR A 357 6.57 -12.36 9.87
C TYR A 357 7.22 -12.58 8.52
N THR A 358 6.50 -13.17 7.60
CA THR A 358 6.88 -13.19 6.19
C THR A 358 6.16 -12.03 5.52
N LEU A 359 6.90 -11.12 4.89
CA LEU A 359 6.36 -10.03 4.06
C LEU A 359 6.47 -10.37 2.59
N GLY A 360 5.54 -9.81 1.79
CA GLY A 360 5.53 -9.90 0.34
C GLY A 360 4.55 -8.91 -0.27
N TYR A 361 4.47 -8.86 -1.60
CA TYR A 361 3.48 -8.02 -2.28
C TYR A 361 2.06 -8.46 -1.91
N PRO A 362 1.12 -7.51 -1.69
CA PRO A 362 -0.27 -7.88 -1.39
C PRO A 362 -0.92 -8.63 -2.55
N ASN A 363 -0.80 -8.11 -3.77
CA ASN A 363 -1.48 -8.61 -4.96
C ASN A 363 -0.75 -8.24 -6.25
N GLU A 364 -1.29 -8.67 -7.38
CA GLU A 364 -0.69 -8.42 -8.70
C GLU A 364 -0.75 -6.93 -9.10
N GLU A 365 -1.80 -6.19 -8.74
CA GLU A 365 -1.86 -4.74 -9.00
C GLU A 365 -0.65 -4.01 -8.42
N VAL A 366 -0.37 -4.26 -7.13
CA VAL A 366 0.72 -3.59 -6.42
C VAL A 366 2.07 -4.06 -6.93
N LYS A 367 2.25 -5.36 -7.12
CA LYS A 367 3.48 -5.94 -7.63
C LYS A 367 3.88 -5.37 -8.98
N ILE A 368 2.95 -5.41 -9.93
CA ILE A 368 3.17 -4.95 -11.30
C ILE A 368 3.41 -3.44 -11.33
N GLY A 369 2.51 -2.66 -10.71
CA GLY A 369 2.62 -1.21 -10.70
C GLY A 369 3.89 -0.71 -10.02
N PHE A 370 4.37 -1.40 -8.98
CA PHE A 370 5.63 -1.08 -8.33
C PHE A 370 6.83 -1.32 -9.25
N ILE A 371 6.85 -2.47 -9.94
CA ILE A 371 7.89 -2.80 -10.91
C ILE A 371 7.90 -1.79 -12.06
N GLU A 372 6.73 -1.47 -12.64
CA GLU A 372 6.60 -0.46 -13.71
C GLU A 372 7.11 0.92 -13.28
N THR A 373 6.91 1.28 -12.02
CA THR A 373 7.38 2.57 -11.48
C THR A 373 8.89 2.60 -11.25
N LEU A 374 9.50 1.46 -10.91
CA LEU A 374 10.94 1.35 -10.70
C LEU A 374 11.75 1.38 -12.02
N ILE A 375 11.21 0.80 -13.08
CA ILE A 375 11.91 0.63 -14.36
C ILE A 375 12.54 1.91 -14.91
N PRO A 376 11.82 3.06 -15.02
CA PRO A 376 12.40 4.29 -15.54
C PRO A 376 13.65 4.74 -14.78
N SER A 377 13.66 4.52 -13.47
CA SER A 377 14.77 4.90 -12.58
C SER A 377 15.99 4.00 -12.73
N TYR A 378 15.81 2.75 -13.14
CA TYR A 378 16.91 1.81 -13.39
C TYR A 378 17.41 1.84 -14.84
N LEU A 379 16.54 2.17 -15.80
CA LEU A 379 16.88 2.20 -17.24
C LEU A 379 17.23 3.59 -17.73
N ASN A 380 16.91 4.64 -16.97
CA ASN A 380 16.95 6.03 -17.42
C ASN A 380 16.18 6.27 -18.74
N GLN A 381 15.07 5.53 -18.91
CA GLN A 381 14.21 5.53 -20.09
C GLN A 381 12.72 5.62 -19.70
N PRO A 382 11.83 6.20 -20.54
CA PRO A 382 10.40 6.25 -20.27
C PRO A 382 9.77 4.84 -20.17
N THR A 383 8.83 4.66 -19.25
CA THR A 383 8.06 3.41 -19.03
C THR A 383 7.43 2.84 -20.31
N ARG A 384 7.00 3.71 -21.23
CA ARG A 384 6.36 3.31 -22.49
C ARG A 384 7.26 2.43 -23.36
N GLU A 385 8.56 2.73 -23.41
CA GLU A 385 9.51 1.94 -24.21
C GLU A 385 9.76 0.58 -23.59
N SER A 386 9.90 0.51 -22.27
CA SER A 386 10.09 -0.74 -21.53
C SER A 386 8.93 -1.71 -21.72
N ASN A 387 7.68 -1.22 -21.63
CA ASN A 387 6.49 -2.04 -21.85
C ASN A 387 6.40 -2.55 -23.30
N PHE A 388 6.83 -1.77 -24.29
CA PHE A 388 6.90 -2.22 -25.67
C PHE A 388 7.86 -3.41 -25.86
N TYR A 389 9.03 -3.38 -25.21
CA TYR A 389 9.98 -4.48 -25.24
C TYR A 389 9.40 -5.75 -24.60
N VAL A 390 8.80 -5.64 -23.41
CA VAL A 390 8.19 -6.77 -22.69
C VAL A 390 7.13 -7.46 -23.55
N VAL A 391 6.19 -6.70 -24.12
CA VAL A 391 5.15 -7.25 -25.02
C VAL A 391 5.77 -7.94 -26.24
N SER A 392 6.83 -7.37 -26.78
CA SER A 392 7.52 -7.96 -27.94
C SER A 392 8.21 -9.28 -27.59
N PHE A 393 8.86 -9.37 -26.42
CA PHE A 393 9.47 -10.62 -25.93
C PHE A 393 8.43 -11.72 -25.75
N VAL A 394 7.30 -11.40 -25.11
CA VAL A 394 6.21 -12.37 -24.92
C VAL A 394 5.65 -12.84 -26.27
N ARG A 395 5.48 -11.93 -27.25
CA ARG A 395 5.00 -12.30 -28.60
C ARG A 395 5.96 -13.22 -29.33
N ASP A 396 7.27 -13.00 -29.20
CA ASP A 396 8.27 -13.87 -29.81
C ASP A 396 8.22 -15.28 -29.18
N LEU A 397 8.09 -15.37 -27.85
CA LEU A 397 7.91 -16.65 -27.14
C LEU A 397 6.60 -17.36 -27.51
N MET A 398 5.50 -16.62 -27.67
CA MET A 398 4.22 -17.18 -28.14
C MET A 398 4.32 -17.80 -29.53
N LYS A 399 5.20 -17.27 -30.39
CA LYS A 399 5.48 -17.82 -31.72
C LYS A 399 6.50 -18.99 -31.69
N GLY A 400 7.04 -19.30 -30.52
CA GLY A 400 8.13 -20.28 -30.38
C GLY A 400 9.48 -19.77 -30.86
N ASP A 401 9.63 -18.46 -31.11
CA ASP A 401 10.85 -17.85 -31.66
C ASP A 401 11.74 -17.33 -30.51
N ILE A 402 12.37 -18.28 -29.82
CA ILE A 402 13.30 -17.99 -28.73
C ILE A 402 14.53 -17.21 -29.16
N GLU A 403 15.00 -17.45 -30.38
CA GLU A 403 16.16 -16.74 -30.94
C GLU A 403 15.88 -15.25 -31.09
N GLN A 404 14.71 -14.90 -31.63
CA GLN A 404 14.29 -13.49 -31.75
C GLN A 404 14.09 -12.84 -30.41
N CYS A 405 13.54 -13.55 -29.42
CA CYS A 405 13.42 -13.08 -28.05
C CYS A 405 14.78 -12.72 -27.44
N LEU A 406 15.78 -13.58 -27.58
CA LEU A 406 17.16 -13.36 -27.10
C LEU A 406 17.85 -12.20 -27.83
N LEU A 407 17.67 -12.08 -29.13
CA LEU A 407 18.19 -10.94 -29.91
C LEU A 407 17.58 -9.62 -29.46
N ARG A 408 16.28 -9.56 -29.18
CA ARG A 408 15.63 -8.37 -28.65
C ARG A 408 16.12 -8.04 -27.25
N THR A 409 16.29 -9.06 -26.40
CA THR A 409 16.82 -8.90 -25.04
C THR A 409 18.25 -8.33 -25.10
N ARG A 410 19.09 -8.81 -26.02
CA ARG A 410 20.43 -8.25 -26.29
C ARG A 410 20.34 -6.77 -26.69
N SER A 411 19.47 -6.45 -27.65
CA SER A 411 19.27 -5.07 -28.12
C SER A 411 18.80 -4.16 -27.00
N PHE A 412 17.88 -4.62 -26.17
CA PHE A 412 17.38 -3.89 -25.00
C PHE A 412 18.52 -3.54 -24.04
N PHE A 413 19.32 -4.52 -23.61
CA PHE A 413 20.44 -4.25 -22.70
C PHE A 413 21.50 -3.32 -23.32
N SER A 414 21.74 -3.42 -24.63
CA SER A 414 22.67 -2.52 -25.35
C SER A 414 22.16 -1.07 -25.42
N SER A 415 20.88 -0.82 -25.22
CA SER A 415 20.29 0.52 -25.23
C SER A 415 20.36 1.24 -23.86
N ILE A 416 20.78 0.56 -22.81
CA ILE A 416 20.86 1.14 -21.45
C ILE A 416 22.07 2.08 -21.38
N PRO A 417 21.89 3.36 -20.94
CA PRO A 417 22.98 4.35 -20.86
C PRO A 417 24.10 3.97 -19.88
N TYR A 418 25.32 4.39 -20.18
CA TYR A 418 26.56 4.02 -19.47
C TYR A 418 26.81 4.76 -18.13
N ASP A 419 26.07 5.81 -17.80
CA ASP A 419 26.42 6.81 -16.77
C ASP A 419 26.11 6.40 -15.31
N LEU A 420 25.89 5.13 -15.03
CA LEU A 420 25.56 4.66 -13.69
C LEU A 420 26.82 4.18 -12.96
N GLU A 421 27.32 4.97 -12.01
CA GLU A 421 28.55 4.75 -11.24
C GLU A 421 28.50 3.58 -10.22
N ASN A 422 27.36 2.87 -10.07
CA ASN A 422 27.16 1.87 -9.03
C ASN A 422 27.37 0.43 -9.51
N ASN A 423 27.66 -0.47 -8.56
CA ASN A 423 27.93 -1.90 -8.66
C ASN A 423 27.25 -2.59 -9.88
N GLN A 424 27.99 -2.68 -10.98
CA GLN A 424 27.46 -2.97 -12.31
C GLN A 424 26.73 -4.32 -12.41
N GLU A 425 27.25 -5.37 -11.77
CA GLU A 425 26.64 -6.71 -11.80
C GLU A 425 25.26 -6.72 -11.15
N LYS A 426 25.12 -6.13 -9.97
CA LYS A 426 23.87 -6.08 -9.23
C LYS A 426 22.80 -5.24 -9.94
N HIS A 427 23.22 -4.17 -10.62
CA HIS A 427 22.33 -3.34 -11.43
C HIS A 427 21.71 -4.14 -12.58
N TYR A 428 22.51 -4.92 -13.34
CA TYR A 428 22.00 -5.76 -14.42
C TYR A 428 21.12 -6.91 -13.92
N GLN A 429 21.46 -7.53 -12.79
CA GLN A 429 20.61 -8.53 -12.15
C GLN A 429 19.23 -7.93 -11.78
N THR A 430 19.21 -6.69 -11.29
CA THR A 430 17.98 -5.97 -10.98
C THR A 430 17.14 -5.72 -12.24
N ILE A 431 17.77 -5.27 -13.34
CA ILE A 431 17.06 -5.04 -14.61
C ILE A 431 16.48 -6.36 -15.17
N PHE A 432 17.24 -7.45 -15.12
CA PHE A 432 16.77 -8.79 -15.51
C PHE A 432 15.54 -9.19 -14.68
N TYR A 433 15.64 -9.04 -13.36
CA TYR A 433 14.52 -9.32 -12.46
C TYR A 433 13.28 -8.51 -12.84
N LEU A 434 13.41 -7.20 -13.01
CA LEU A 434 12.30 -6.32 -13.39
C LEU A 434 11.68 -6.70 -14.72
N LEU A 435 12.51 -6.97 -15.74
CA LEU A 435 12.07 -7.36 -17.08
C LEU A 435 11.23 -8.64 -17.04
N PHE A 436 11.77 -9.70 -16.44
CA PHE A 436 11.07 -10.99 -16.38
C PHE A 436 9.82 -10.94 -15.50
N ARG A 437 9.82 -10.13 -14.44
CA ARG A 437 8.63 -9.92 -13.63
C ARG A 437 7.52 -9.20 -14.38
N LEU A 438 7.84 -8.23 -15.23
CA LEU A 438 6.85 -7.63 -16.13
C LEU A 438 6.28 -8.61 -17.16
N MET A 439 7.09 -9.53 -17.64
CA MET A 439 6.57 -10.61 -18.51
C MET A 439 5.51 -11.45 -17.81
N GLY A 440 5.57 -11.55 -16.49
CA GLY A 440 4.56 -12.23 -15.65
C GLY A 440 3.14 -11.68 -15.75
N GLN A 441 2.94 -10.48 -16.31
CA GLN A 441 1.59 -9.95 -16.63
C GLN A 441 0.89 -10.74 -17.74
N TYR A 442 1.65 -11.35 -18.62
CA TYR A 442 1.15 -11.99 -19.85
C TYR A 442 1.29 -13.50 -19.80
N VAL A 443 2.26 -14.02 -19.05
CA VAL A 443 2.62 -15.44 -18.99
C VAL A 443 3.09 -15.81 -17.60
N ASP A 444 3.01 -17.08 -17.23
CA ASP A 444 3.51 -17.56 -15.94
C ASP A 444 5.05 -17.54 -15.93
N VAL A 445 5.63 -16.69 -15.10
CA VAL A 445 7.09 -16.51 -14.99
C VAL A 445 7.54 -16.72 -13.54
N GLU A 446 8.39 -17.70 -13.33
CA GLU A 446 9.12 -17.93 -12.09
C GLU A 446 10.54 -17.36 -12.21
N VAL A 447 10.88 -16.35 -11.41
CA VAL A 447 12.26 -15.84 -11.28
C VAL A 447 12.79 -16.25 -9.92
N LYS A 448 13.93 -16.93 -9.87
CA LYS A 448 14.50 -17.46 -8.62
C LYS A 448 15.96 -17.03 -8.46
N ASN A 449 16.27 -16.49 -7.30
CA ASN A 449 17.62 -16.09 -6.88
C ASN A 449 18.08 -16.95 -5.72
N ALA A 450 18.28 -18.25 -5.91
CA ALA A 450 18.83 -19.11 -4.85
C ALA A 450 19.61 -20.27 -5.45
N ILE A 451 20.69 -20.64 -4.79
CA ILE A 451 21.54 -21.79 -5.12
C ILE A 451 20.66 -23.06 -5.25
N GLY A 452 20.61 -23.63 -6.47
CA GLY A 452 19.97 -24.92 -6.74
C GLY A 452 18.63 -24.88 -7.49
N ARG A 453 18.28 -23.78 -8.17
CA ARG A 453 17.11 -23.67 -9.07
C ARG A 453 17.44 -22.84 -10.29
N ALA A 454 16.72 -23.06 -11.41
CA ALA A 454 16.87 -22.24 -12.61
C ALA A 454 16.64 -20.76 -12.32
N ASP A 455 17.39 -19.87 -12.97
CA ASP A 455 17.28 -18.43 -12.75
C ASP A 455 15.91 -17.89 -13.18
N VAL A 456 15.40 -18.37 -14.32
CA VAL A 456 14.08 -18.00 -14.83
C VAL A 456 13.39 -19.19 -15.49
N VAL A 457 12.11 -19.38 -15.19
CA VAL A 457 11.23 -20.33 -15.90
C VAL A 457 10.03 -19.59 -16.43
N ILE A 458 9.78 -19.70 -17.75
CA ILE A 458 8.63 -19.08 -18.41
C ILE A 458 7.73 -20.19 -18.94
N LYS A 459 6.49 -20.23 -18.48
CA LYS A 459 5.50 -21.24 -18.89
C LYS A 459 4.52 -20.63 -19.91
N MET A 460 4.67 -21.08 -21.16
CA MET A 460 3.76 -20.76 -22.25
C MET A 460 2.73 -21.89 -22.44
N PRO A 461 1.61 -21.67 -23.15
CA PRO A 461 0.64 -22.73 -23.41
C PRO A 461 1.26 -23.99 -24.03
N ASP A 462 2.18 -23.83 -24.98
CA ASP A 462 2.75 -24.93 -25.78
C ASP A 462 4.19 -25.29 -25.38
N ALA A 463 4.87 -24.47 -24.58
CA ALA A 463 6.28 -24.67 -24.24
C ALA A 463 6.62 -24.12 -22.86
N ILE A 464 7.65 -24.68 -22.23
CA ILE A 464 8.25 -24.18 -21.00
C ILE A 464 9.72 -23.87 -21.29
N TYR A 465 10.11 -22.63 -21.03
CA TYR A 465 11.48 -22.17 -21.23
C TYR A 465 12.20 -22.11 -19.87
N VAL A 466 13.33 -22.81 -19.74
CA VAL A 466 14.17 -22.85 -18.53
C VAL A 466 15.48 -22.15 -18.84
N PHE A 467 15.69 -20.98 -18.25
CA PHE A 467 16.88 -20.17 -18.45
C PHE A 467 17.85 -20.29 -17.29
N GLU A 468 19.13 -20.31 -17.62
CA GLU A 468 20.25 -20.14 -16.71
C GLU A 468 21.22 -19.12 -17.29
N PHE A 469 21.66 -18.16 -16.49
CA PHE A 469 22.57 -17.09 -16.89
C PHE A 469 23.93 -17.27 -16.24
N LYS A 470 25.00 -17.00 -16.97
CA LYS A 470 26.38 -16.92 -16.47
C LYS A 470 26.97 -15.57 -16.79
N VAL A 471 27.44 -14.85 -15.79
CA VAL A 471 28.19 -13.61 -15.98
C VAL A 471 29.63 -14.01 -16.30
N ASP A 472 30.12 -13.56 -17.47
CA ASP A 472 31.47 -13.84 -17.99
C ASP A 472 31.83 -15.34 -18.08
N GLY A 473 30.82 -16.22 -18.08
CA GLY A 473 30.94 -17.66 -18.27
C GLY A 473 30.56 -18.10 -19.67
N THR A 474 30.21 -19.38 -19.85
CA THR A 474 29.81 -19.92 -21.16
C THR A 474 28.35 -20.41 -21.16
N PRO A 475 27.68 -20.39 -22.32
CA PRO A 475 26.34 -20.99 -22.48
C PRO A 475 26.33 -22.48 -22.15
N GLU A 476 27.44 -23.18 -22.44
CA GLU A 476 27.64 -24.60 -22.15
C GLU A 476 27.62 -24.87 -20.63
N GLU A 477 28.29 -24.03 -19.84
CA GLU A 477 28.28 -24.12 -18.37
C GLU A 477 26.87 -23.88 -17.81
N ALA A 478 26.14 -22.94 -18.37
CA ALA A 478 24.75 -22.69 -18.01
C ALA A 478 23.86 -23.91 -18.31
N LEU A 479 23.92 -24.48 -19.52
CA LEU A 479 23.18 -25.70 -19.87
C LEU A 479 23.59 -26.91 -19.01
N ALA A 480 24.90 -27.07 -18.76
CA ALA A 480 25.40 -28.13 -17.90
C ALA A 480 24.82 -28.00 -16.47
N GLN A 481 24.62 -26.79 -15.96
CA GLN A 481 23.98 -26.57 -14.69
C GLN A 481 22.49 -26.94 -14.71
N ILE A 482 21.72 -26.52 -15.73
CA ILE A 482 20.31 -26.93 -15.89
C ILE A 482 20.20 -28.45 -15.87
N ASN A 483 21.06 -29.15 -16.60
CA ASN A 483 21.04 -30.62 -16.74
C ASN A 483 21.51 -31.33 -15.45
N SER A 484 22.62 -30.90 -14.85
CA SER A 484 23.19 -31.53 -13.65
C SER A 484 22.32 -31.32 -12.41
N LYS A 485 21.65 -30.18 -12.29
CA LYS A 485 20.72 -29.85 -11.22
C LYS A 485 19.28 -30.26 -11.51
N GLN A 486 19.05 -30.81 -12.70
CA GLN A 486 17.75 -31.36 -13.13
C GLN A 486 16.60 -30.33 -13.05
N TYR A 487 16.85 -29.06 -13.37
CA TYR A 487 15.86 -27.97 -13.27
C TYR A 487 14.64 -28.16 -14.20
N ALA A 488 14.76 -28.93 -15.26
CA ALA A 488 13.71 -29.20 -16.23
C ALA A 488 12.74 -30.33 -15.80
N ILE A 489 13.19 -31.27 -14.92
CA ILE A 489 12.40 -32.46 -14.54
C ILE A 489 10.99 -32.15 -14.05
N PRO A 490 10.75 -31.13 -13.19
CA PRO A 490 9.39 -30.83 -12.71
C PRO A 490 8.39 -30.53 -13.83
N TYR A 491 8.87 -30.16 -15.02
CA TYR A 491 8.07 -29.73 -16.15
C TYR A 491 7.93 -30.79 -17.25
N GLU A 492 8.72 -31.85 -17.22
CA GLU A 492 8.69 -32.93 -18.22
C GLU A 492 7.36 -33.73 -18.20
N VAL A 493 6.66 -33.72 -17.06
CA VAL A 493 5.36 -34.38 -16.90
C VAL A 493 4.18 -33.57 -17.46
N GLU A 494 4.39 -32.32 -17.83
CA GLU A 494 3.31 -31.41 -18.22
C GLU A 494 2.88 -31.50 -19.70
N HIS A 495 3.41 -32.47 -20.47
CA HIS A 495 3.13 -32.68 -21.90
C HIS A 495 3.41 -31.46 -22.79
N ARG A 496 4.14 -30.45 -22.29
CA ARG A 496 4.60 -29.28 -23.03
C ARG A 496 6.05 -29.44 -23.44
N LYS A 497 6.43 -28.82 -24.56
CA LYS A 497 7.82 -28.80 -24.98
C LYS A 497 8.69 -28.07 -23.97
N VAL A 498 9.73 -28.70 -23.45
CA VAL A 498 10.69 -28.04 -22.53
C VAL A 498 11.89 -27.54 -23.35
N VAL A 499 12.20 -26.26 -23.26
CA VAL A 499 13.31 -25.59 -23.95
C VAL A 499 14.29 -25.07 -22.90
N LYS A 500 15.51 -25.62 -22.90
CA LYS A 500 16.58 -25.20 -21.98
C LYS A 500 17.43 -24.15 -22.68
N VAL A 501 17.71 -23.05 -22.02
CA VAL A 501 18.40 -21.89 -22.56
C VAL A 501 19.56 -21.49 -21.66
N GLY A 502 20.76 -21.78 -22.06
CA GLY A 502 21.98 -21.31 -21.41
C GLY A 502 22.43 -19.99 -22.03
N VAL A 503 22.67 -18.97 -21.23
CA VAL A 503 22.99 -17.61 -21.68
C VAL A 503 24.23 -17.10 -20.99
N ASN A 504 25.18 -16.55 -21.75
CA ASN A 504 26.26 -15.74 -21.21
C ASN A 504 25.82 -14.26 -21.15
N PHE A 505 26.05 -13.60 -20.04
CA PHE A 505 26.02 -12.15 -19.93
C PHE A 505 27.45 -11.64 -19.88
N ASP A 506 27.83 -10.82 -20.86
CA ASP A 506 29.17 -10.23 -20.97
C ASP A 506 29.19 -8.90 -20.19
N SER A 507 29.95 -8.88 -19.08
CA SER A 507 30.05 -7.70 -18.22
C SER A 507 30.82 -6.54 -18.88
N THR A 508 31.66 -6.82 -19.88
CA THR A 508 32.42 -5.80 -20.61
C THR A 508 31.54 -5.05 -21.59
N THR A 509 30.75 -5.78 -22.38
CA THR A 509 29.79 -5.21 -23.36
C THR A 509 28.44 -4.88 -22.70
N ARG A 510 28.24 -5.36 -21.47
CA ARG A 510 27.04 -5.13 -20.63
C ARG A 510 25.74 -5.60 -21.30
N THR A 511 25.81 -6.69 -22.04
CA THR A 511 24.67 -7.26 -22.74
C THR A 511 24.75 -8.78 -22.81
N LEU A 512 23.71 -9.41 -23.37
CA LEU A 512 23.76 -10.82 -23.69
C LEU A 512 24.88 -11.10 -24.70
N GLY A 513 25.82 -11.95 -24.32
CA GLY A 513 26.87 -12.45 -25.17
C GLY A 513 26.37 -13.58 -26.09
N GLN A 514 26.88 -14.78 -25.89
CA GLN A 514 26.45 -15.99 -26.59
C GLN A 514 25.35 -16.72 -25.82
N TRP A 515 24.56 -17.51 -26.52
CA TRP A 515 23.57 -18.42 -25.92
C TRP A 515 23.53 -19.76 -26.66
N LYS A 516 22.98 -20.75 -25.96
CA LYS A 516 22.77 -22.08 -26.52
C LYS A 516 21.41 -22.61 -26.08
N ILE A 517 20.68 -23.19 -27.02
CA ILE A 517 19.34 -23.70 -26.81
C ILE A 517 19.36 -25.22 -26.99
N GLU A 518 18.74 -25.93 -26.05
CA GLU A 518 18.55 -27.38 -26.08
C GLU A 518 17.04 -27.66 -25.96
N TYR A 519 16.53 -28.45 -26.88
CA TYR A 519 15.13 -28.85 -26.90
C TYR A 519 15.02 -30.27 -26.31
N SER A 520 14.14 -30.45 -25.32
CA SER A 520 13.83 -31.75 -24.69
C SER A 520 12.58 -32.35 -25.28
#